data_4bc1934ad86023ee5e9c144f511e7cb9
#
_entry.id   4bc1934ad86023ee5e9c144f511e7cb9
#
_cell.length_a   1.000
_cell.length_b   1.000
_cell.length_c   1.000
_cell.angle_alpha   90.00
_cell.angle_beta   90.00
_cell.angle_gamma   90.00
#
_symmetry.space_group_name_H-M   'P 1'
#
loop_
_entity.id
_entity.type
_entity.pdbx_description
1 polymer ?
#
loop_
_entity_poly.entity_id
_entity_poly.type
_entity_poly.pdbx_seq_one_letter_code
_entity_poly.pdbx_strand_id
1 'polypeptide(L)'
;MIKYKLSREQELTPDLLKKFLNKHRINELPRFIKLEDYYECRNAILTRDKADENKPNNKVAHPYASYITDTLTGYFMGEGVTYSTLNEAAALEELQLILEYNDSQDEDIELAKDASIYGLGVELLYVDKDGAT
;
A
#
# COMPACT_ATOMS: atom_id res chain seq x y z
N MET A 1 -13.79 1.09 3.79
CA MET A 1 -13.27 2.07 2.81
C MET A 1 -14.41 2.96 2.33
N ILE A 2 -14.28 4.26 2.52
CA ILE A 2 -15.31 5.24 2.13
C ILE A 2 -15.19 5.50 0.62
N LYS A 3 -16.29 5.26 -0.11
CA LYS A 3 -16.34 5.56 -1.54
C LYS A 3 -16.88 6.97 -1.76
N TYR A 4 -16.13 7.79 -2.49
CA TYR A 4 -16.57 9.09 -2.95
C TYR A 4 -17.14 8.94 -4.35
N LYS A 5 -18.41 9.37 -4.53
CA LYS A 5 -19.05 9.33 -5.84
C LYS A 5 -19.26 10.75 -6.33
N LEU A 6 -18.75 11.04 -7.51
CA LEU A 6 -19.09 12.23 -8.28
C LEU A 6 -20.13 11.86 -9.34
N SER A 7 -21.10 12.74 -9.60
CA SER A 7 -21.95 12.59 -10.77
C SER A 7 -21.14 12.94 -12.03
N ARG A 8 -21.51 12.36 -13.18
CA ARG A 8 -20.80 12.63 -14.46
C ARG A 8 -20.83 14.10 -14.88
N GLU A 9 -21.80 14.87 -14.38
CA GLU A 9 -21.99 16.29 -14.71
C GLU A 9 -21.27 17.22 -13.74
N GLN A 10 -20.68 16.69 -12.67
CA GLN A 10 -20.04 17.49 -11.63
C GLN A 10 -18.54 17.61 -11.93
N GLU A 11 -18.07 18.82 -12.23
CA GLU A 11 -16.66 19.11 -12.42
C GLU A 11 -15.88 18.98 -11.10
N LEU A 12 -14.65 18.46 -11.21
CA LEU A 12 -13.73 18.36 -10.09
C LEU A 12 -13.10 19.73 -9.80
N THR A 13 -13.70 20.48 -8.87
CA THR A 13 -13.17 21.76 -8.42
C THR A 13 -12.12 21.59 -7.30
N PRO A 14 -11.16 22.53 -7.13
CA PRO A 14 -10.19 22.49 -6.04
C PRO A 14 -10.82 22.40 -4.64
N ASP A 15 -11.97 23.04 -4.43
CA ASP A 15 -12.67 23.00 -3.14
C ASP A 15 -13.33 21.64 -2.88
N LEU A 16 -13.86 21.01 -3.92
CA LEU A 16 -14.41 19.68 -3.83
C LEU A 16 -13.30 18.65 -3.55
N LEU A 17 -12.16 18.80 -4.19
CA LEU A 17 -10.96 17.98 -3.93
C LEU A 17 -10.49 18.13 -2.48
N LYS A 18 -10.37 19.35 -1.97
CA LYS A 18 -10.03 19.62 -0.56
C LYS A 18 -11.00 18.96 0.40
N LYS A 19 -12.30 18.99 0.08
CA LYS A 19 -13.34 18.35 0.89
C LYS A 19 -13.16 16.81 0.94
N PHE A 20 -12.83 16.19 -0.19
CA PHE A 20 -12.54 14.75 -0.23
C PHE A 20 -11.26 14.39 0.54
N LEU A 21 -10.20 15.16 0.37
CA LEU A 21 -8.95 14.98 1.10
C LEU A 21 -9.14 15.13 2.61
N ASN A 22 -9.87 16.14 3.06
CA ASN A 22 -10.17 16.32 4.48
C ASN A 22 -11.00 15.15 5.03
N LYS A 23 -11.97 14.67 4.28
CA LYS A 23 -12.79 13.53 4.68
C LYS A 23 -11.98 12.24 4.75
N HIS A 24 -11.08 12.02 3.79
CA HIS A 24 -10.13 10.91 3.82
C HIS A 24 -9.21 11.00 5.05
N ARG A 25 -8.62 12.17 5.29
CA ARG A 25 -7.72 12.41 6.42
C ARG A 25 -8.39 12.15 7.78
N ILE A 26 -9.65 12.49 7.93
CA ILE A 26 -10.39 12.33 9.19
C ILE A 26 -10.83 10.87 9.39
N ASN A 27 -11.28 10.19 8.35
CA ASN A 27 -11.96 8.91 8.49
C ASN A 27 -11.07 7.69 8.15
N GLU A 28 -10.17 7.82 7.17
CA GLU A 28 -9.37 6.68 6.69
C GLU A 28 -7.94 6.69 7.25
N LEU A 29 -7.30 7.86 7.29
CA LEU A 29 -5.91 7.97 7.73
C LEU A 29 -5.64 7.38 9.13
N PRO A 30 -6.51 7.59 10.16
CA PRO A 30 -6.29 6.97 11.47
C PRO A 30 -6.34 5.44 11.44
N ARG A 31 -7.13 4.87 10.53
CA ARG A 31 -7.18 3.43 10.31
C ARG A 31 -5.87 2.93 9.68
N PHE A 32 -5.35 3.61 8.68
CA PHE A 32 -4.09 3.24 8.03
C PHE A 32 -2.92 3.31 8.99
N ILE A 33 -2.80 4.39 9.78
CA ILE A 33 -1.77 4.51 10.82
C ILE A 33 -1.84 3.33 11.80
N LYS A 34 -3.05 2.94 12.22
CA LYS A 34 -3.20 1.80 13.13
C LYS A 34 -2.79 0.47 12.49
N LEU A 35 -3.06 0.26 11.20
CA LEU A 35 -2.64 -0.95 10.48
C LEU A 35 -1.12 -1.01 10.32
N GLU A 36 -0.51 0.13 10.01
CA GLU A 36 0.94 0.29 9.98
C GLU A 36 1.58 0.01 11.34
N ASP A 37 0.99 0.53 12.43
CA ASP A 37 1.47 0.25 13.79
C ASP A 37 1.45 -1.25 14.11
N TYR A 38 0.46 -2.00 13.62
CA TYR A 38 0.44 -3.46 13.77
C TYR A 38 1.53 -4.13 12.95
N TYR A 39 1.75 -3.71 11.71
CA TYR A 39 2.79 -4.24 10.85
C TYR A 39 4.18 -3.97 11.45
N GLU A 40 4.44 -2.75 11.90
CA GLU A 40 5.68 -2.32 12.55
C GLU A 40 5.83 -2.82 14.01
N CYS A 41 4.92 -3.67 14.49
CA CYS A 41 4.91 -4.17 15.87
C CYS A 41 4.85 -3.06 16.94
N ARG A 42 4.33 -1.87 16.60
CA ARG A 42 4.11 -0.74 17.52
C ARG A 42 2.81 -0.93 18.32
N ASN A 43 2.74 -2.02 19.07
CA ASN A 43 1.55 -2.35 19.83
C ASN A 43 1.38 -1.46 21.08
N ALA A 44 0.14 -1.10 21.40
CA ALA A 44 -0.21 -0.28 22.55
C ALA A 44 0.27 -0.85 23.90
N ILE A 45 0.53 -2.17 23.97
CA ILE A 45 1.09 -2.80 25.19
C ILE A 45 2.48 -2.27 25.52
N LEU A 46 3.27 -1.84 24.52
CA LEU A 46 4.63 -1.32 24.73
C LEU A 46 4.62 0.04 25.45
N THR A 47 3.57 0.81 25.25
CA THR A 47 3.39 2.14 25.86
C THR A 47 2.46 2.14 27.07
N ARG A 48 1.90 0.97 27.44
CA ARG A 48 0.98 0.84 28.55
C ARG A 48 1.64 1.24 29.88
N ASP A 49 1.03 2.16 30.60
CA ASP A 49 1.47 2.52 31.95
C ASP A 49 1.16 1.41 32.96
N LYS A 50 2.00 1.32 33.99
CA LYS A 50 1.83 0.38 35.09
C LYS A 50 0.70 0.88 35.99
N ALA A 51 -0.37 0.12 36.08
CA ALA A 51 -1.53 0.49 36.89
C ALA A 51 -1.29 0.29 38.41
N ASP A 52 -0.34 -0.58 38.78
CA ASP A 52 -0.02 -0.93 40.18
C ASP A 52 1.48 -1.24 40.21
N GLU A 53 2.20 -0.51 41.07
CA GLU A 53 3.65 -0.65 41.21
C GLU A 53 4.11 -2.02 41.65
N ASN A 54 3.25 -2.72 42.42
CA ASN A 54 3.55 -4.04 42.97
C ASN A 54 3.27 -5.20 41.96
N LYS A 55 2.65 -4.92 40.84
CA LYS A 55 2.36 -5.95 39.84
C LYS A 55 3.38 -5.95 38.69
N PRO A 56 3.75 -7.12 38.16
CA PRO A 56 4.63 -7.18 37.01
C PRO A 56 3.95 -6.49 35.81
N ASN A 57 4.75 -5.72 35.02
CA ASN A 57 4.30 -5.08 33.79
C ASN A 57 5.10 -5.61 32.61
N ASN A 58 4.80 -6.84 32.21
CA ASN A 58 5.45 -7.47 31.07
C ASN A 58 4.91 -6.85 29.78
N LYS A 59 5.79 -6.15 29.05
CA LYS A 59 5.49 -5.53 27.76
C LYS A 59 6.10 -6.38 26.67
N VAL A 60 5.35 -7.38 26.21
CA VAL A 60 5.78 -8.30 25.15
C VAL A 60 4.89 -8.08 23.93
N ALA A 61 5.51 -7.82 22.79
CA ALA A 61 4.83 -7.76 21.52
C ALA A 61 5.51 -8.73 20.53
N HIS A 62 4.73 -9.32 19.66
CA HIS A 62 5.20 -10.22 18.62
C HIS A 62 4.81 -9.68 17.25
N PRO A 63 5.72 -9.69 16.25
CA PRO A 63 5.47 -9.14 14.93
C PRO A 63 4.66 -10.10 14.02
N TYR A 64 3.56 -10.66 14.54
CA TYR A 64 2.75 -11.59 13.74
C TYR A 64 2.12 -10.94 12.51
N ALA A 65 1.80 -9.65 12.57
CA ALA A 65 1.20 -8.96 11.43
C ALA A 65 2.21 -8.87 10.28
N SER A 66 3.46 -8.45 10.54
CA SER A 66 4.50 -8.43 9.51
C SER A 66 4.82 -9.83 9.01
N TYR A 67 4.96 -10.81 9.92
CA TYR A 67 5.21 -12.19 9.52
C TYR A 67 4.16 -12.73 8.55
N ILE A 68 2.86 -12.50 8.83
CA ILE A 68 1.76 -12.94 7.97
C ILE A 68 1.79 -12.20 6.64
N THR A 69 1.93 -10.87 6.67
CA THR A 69 1.99 -10.02 5.48
C THR A 69 3.15 -10.43 4.58
N ASP A 70 4.37 -10.52 5.12
CA ASP A 70 5.56 -10.84 4.35
C ASP A 70 5.50 -12.26 3.77
N THR A 71 4.96 -13.21 4.53
CA THR A 71 4.74 -14.58 4.05
C THR A 71 3.74 -14.62 2.90
N LEU A 72 2.61 -13.91 3.03
CA LEU A 72 1.58 -13.86 1.98
C LEU A 72 2.09 -13.13 0.74
N THR A 73 2.79 -12.02 0.91
CA THR A 73 3.39 -11.26 -0.19
C THR A 73 4.45 -12.10 -0.92
N GLY A 74 5.35 -12.74 -0.17
CA GLY A 74 6.36 -13.61 -0.75
C GLY A 74 5.79 -14.83 -1.47
N TYR A 75 4.67 -15.38 -0.99
CA TYR A 75 3.98 -16.47 -1.68
C TYR A 75 3.25 -15.99 -2.94
N PHE A 76 2.62 -14.81 -2.89
CA PHE A 76 1.83 -14.26 -4.00
C PHE A 76 2.70 -13.67 -5.11
N MET A 77 3.79 -12.98 -4.76
CA MET A 77 4.67 -12.27 -5.68
C MET A 77 6.06 -12.91 -5.80
N GLY A 78 6.25 -14.12 -5.28
CA GLY A 78 7.54 -14.84 -5.33
C GLY A 78 8.01 -15.19 -6.73
N GLU A 79 7.09 -15.28 -7.68
CA GLU A 79 7.37 -15.29 -9.11
C GLU A 79 6.81 -14.01 -9.71
N GLY A 80 7.64 -13.25 -10.43
CA GLY A 80 7.24 -11.99 -11.06
C GLY A 80 6.13 -12.17 -12.09
N VAL A 81 5.44 -11.08 -12.39
CA VAL A 81 4.39 -11.07 -13.42
C VAL A 81 5.00 -11.31 -14.80
N THR A 82 4.49 -12.28 -15.54
CA THR A 82 4.92 -12.59 -16.90
C THR A 82 3.93 -12.04 -17.92
N TYR A 83 4.43 -11.31 -18.88
CA TYR A 83 3.65 -10.75 -19.98
C TYR A 83 3.86 -11.56 -21.24
N SER A 84 2.80 -11.86 -21.99
CA SER A 84 2.85 -12.57 -23.27
C SER A 84 1.93 -11.92 -24.28
N THR A 85 2.28 -12.04 -25.57
CA THR A 85 1.46 -11.55 -26.67
C THR A 85 1.20 -12.66 -27.68
N LEU A 86 0.09 -12.57 -28.38
CA LEU A 86 -0.26 -13.54 -29.43
C LEU A 86 0.28 -13.11 -30.82
N ASN A 87 0.41 -11.82 -31.09
CA ASN A 87 0.65 -11.32 -32.45
C ASN A 87 1.70 -10.21 -32.58
N GLU A 88 2.20 -9.61 -31.49
CA GLU A 88 3.06 -8.40 -31.53
C GLU A 88 4.32 -8.57 -30.67
N ALA A 89 5.24 -9.43 -31.10
CA ALA A 89 6.46 -9.70 -30.33
C ALA A 89 7.33 -8.46 -30.12
N ALA A 90 7.44 -7.56 -31.11
CA ALA A 90 8.24 -6.34 -31.01
C ALA A 90 7.70 -5.37 -29.94
N ALA A 91 6.38 -5.20 -29.88
CA ALA A 91 5.75 -4.36 -28.83
C ALA A 91 5.95 -4.94 -27.43
N LEU A 92 5.99 -6.27 -27.30
CA LEU A 92 6.28 -6.93 -26.02
C LEU A 92 7.73 -6.69 -25.58
N GLU A 93 8.69 -6.75 -26.51
CA GLU A 93 10.11 -6.46 -26.20
C GLU A 93 10.30 -5.02 -25.71
N GLU A 94 9.67 -4.05 -26.38
CA GLU A 94 9.69 -2.64 -25.93
C GLU A 94 9.06 -2.46 -24.54
N LEU A 95 7.93 -3.11 -24.30
CA LEU A 95 7.28 -3.09 -22.99
C LEU A 95 8.17 -3.69 -21.91
N GLN A 96 8.79 -4.84 -22.18
CA GLN A 96 9.70 -5.49 -21.21
C GLN A 96 10.89 -4.60 -20.85
N LEU A 97 11.48 -3.89 -21.81
CA LEU A 97 12.55 -2.94 -21.56
C LEU A 97 12.11 -1.78 -20.65
N ILE A 98 10.88 -1.28 -20.82
CA ILE A 98 10.33 -0.23 -19.96
C ILE A 98 10.11 -0.77 -18.54
N LEU A 99 9.55 -1.96 -18.40
CA LEU A 99 9.29 -2.60 -17.11
C LEU A 99 10.59 -2.92 -16.36
N GLU A 100 11.61 -3.42 -17.05
CA GLU A 100 12.94 -3.66 -16.47
C GLU A 100 13.63 -2.36 -16.06
N TYR A 101 13.53 -1.31 -16.88
CA TYR A 101 14.12 0.00 -16.56
C TYR A 101 13.51 0.62 -15.29
N ASN A 102 12.25 0.36 -15.01
CA ASN A 102 11.52 0.88 -13.86
C ASN A 102 11.45 -0.11 -12.68
N ASP A 103 12.19 -1.21 -12.70
CA ASP A 103 12.17 -2.23 -11.66
C ASP A 103 10.74 -2.65 -11.25
N SER A 104 9.85 -2.77 -12.25
CA SER A 104 8.40 -2.94 -12.04
C SER A 104 8.06 -4.14 -11.16
N GLN A 105 8.90 -5.17 -11.11
CA GLN A 105 8.68 -6.33 -10.25
C GLN A 105 8.80 -5.97 -8.76
N ASP A 106 9.75 -5.12 -8.38
CA ASP A 106 9.93 -4.68 -7.01
C ASP A 106 8.77 -3.75 -6.60
N GLU A 107 8.33 -2.86 -7.49
CA GLU A 107 7.14 -2.02 -7.27
C GLU A 107 5.86 -2.84 -7.12
N ASP A 108 5.66 -3.88 -7.91
CA ASP A 108 4.54 -4.81 -7.79
C ASP A 108 4.54 -5.54 -6.42
N ILE A 109 5.72 -5.93 -5.91
CA ILE A 109 5.88 -6.55 -4.59
C ILE A 109 5.48 -5.56 -3.49
N GLU A 110 5.97 -4.31 -3.54
CA GLU A 110 5.61 -3.28 -2.56
C GLU A 110 4.11 -2.94 -2.64
N LEU A 111 3.53 -2.86 -3.84
CA LEU A 111 2.10 -2.65 -4.04
C LEU A 111 1.26 -3.78 -3.43
N ALA A 112 1.68 -5.04 -3.61
CA ALA A 112 1.03 -6.20 -3.02
C ALA A 112 1.13 -6.19 -1.49
N LYS A 113 2.27 -5.79 -0.95
CA LYS A 113 2.52 -5.62 0.48
C LYS A 113 1.62 -4.52 1.07
N ASP A 114 1.56 -3.36 0.44
CA ASP A 114 0.66 -2.28 0.83
C ASP A 114 -0.81 -2.71 0.80
N ALA A 115 -1.21 -3.43 -0.24
CA ALA A 115 -2.56 -4.00 -0.32
C ALA A 115 -2.84 -4.99 0.81
N SER A 116 -1.84 -5.77 1.25
CA SER A 116 -1.96 -6.69 2.38
C SER A 116 -2.06 -5.95 3.73
N ILE A 117 -1.28 -4.87 3.93
CA ILE A 117 -1.28 -4.09 5.17
C ILE A 117 -2.54 -3.25 5.29
N TYR A 118 -2.84 -2.44 4.28
CA TYR A 118 -3.88 -1.41 4.33
C TYR A 118 -5.23 -1.86 3.74
N GLY A 119 -5.23 -2.98 2.99
CA GLY A 119 -6.35 -3.42 2.17
C GLY A 119 -6.52 -2.59 0.89
N LEU A 120 -5.50 -1.84 0.52
CA LEU A 120 -5.43 -0.95 -0.64
C LEU A 120 -3.97 -0.69 -0.99
N GLY A 121 -3.59 -0.95 -2.24
CA GLY A 121 -2.38 -0.45 -2.86
C GLY A 121 -2.74 0.61 -3.90
N VAL A 122 -1.92 1.62 -4.09
CA VAL A 122 -2.13 2.69 -5.08
C VAL A 122 -0.82 2.94 -5.79
N GLU A 123 -0.86 2.84 -7.10
CA GLU A 123 0.25 3.13 -7.98
C GLU A 123 -0.10 4.31 -8.89
N LEU A 124 0.86 5.16 -9.19
CA LEU A 124 0.73 6.26 -10.13
C LEU A 124 1.73 6.09 -11.26
N LEU A 125 1.23 5.79 -12.44
CA LEU A 125 2.03 5.72 -13.67
C LEU A 125 1.97 7.08 -14.38
N TYR A 126 3.13 7.60 -14.74
CA TYR A 126 3.21 8.83 -15.53
C TYR A 126 4.42 8.79 -16.46
N VAL A 127 4.37 9.61 -17.51
CA VAL A 127 5.48 9.76 -18.46
C VAL A 127 6.16 11.10 -18.17
N ASP A 128 7.43 11.06 -17.78
CA ASP A 128 8.23 12.25 -17.60
C ASP A 128 8.95 12.61 -18.92
N LYS A 129 9.65 13.76 -18.91
CA LYS A 129 10.38 14.29 -20.10
C LYS A 129 11.51 13.37 -20.55
N ASP A 130 12.03 12.57 -19.65
CA ASP A 130 13.16 11.67 -19.88
C ASP A 130 12.72 10.22 -20.15
N GLY A 131 11.44 9.93 -20.20
CA GLY A 131 10.87 8.60 -20.48
C GLY A 131 9.66 8.27 -19.58
N ALA A 132 9.20 7.01 -19.68
CA ALA A 132 8.16 6.46 -18.81
C ALA A 132 8.80 6.01 -17.49
N THR A 133 8.25 6.47 -16.39
CA THR A 133 8.60 6.05 -15.03
C THR A 133 7.38 5.54 -14.28
#